data_d79396a534cb7125d06c9cc92eefc841
#
_entry.id   d79396a534cb7125d06c9cc92eefc841
#
_cell.length_a   1.000
_cell.length_b   1.000
_cell.length_c   1.000
_cell.angle_alpha   90.00
_cell.angle_beta   90.00
_cell.angle_gamma   90.00
#
_symmetry.space_group_name_H-M   'P 1'
#
loop_
_entity.id
_entity.type
_entity.pdbx_description
1 polymer ?
#
loop_
_entity_poly.entity_id
_entity_poly.type
_entity_poly.pdbx_seq_one_letter_code
_entity_poly.pdbx_strand_id
1 'polypeptide(L)'
;MLYTNKYNFGTIPHAWNPWRGCFQISEACQLCYISELNSFSYVYSPLPNSFKQLPTGTTILVSLKSDFFLKEADIYRNAAWDTIRKYPNLIFIIITKRIDRVKNCLPEDWGDGWENVVIVCTAENQKRADERLPLLLSLPLKHKWVCCTPLLEKIDLTKYLATGQIEHVEINGERSYKGEQIRPLKISWVKNLRQQCINANVRLSLLYVGSHCILEDNSVISDKCMCYHSEVADSLDISYYKPISFKLKDQDIIY
;
A
#
# COMPACT_ATOMS: atom_id res chain seq x y z
N MET A 1 -5.76 3.78 -22.43
CA MET A 1 -4.76 4.80 -22.10
C MET A 1 -3.75 4.16 -21.15
N LEU A 2 -2.53 3.94 -21.61
CA LEU A 2 -1.46 3.36 -20.81
C LEU A 2 -0.88 4.50 -19.95
N TYR A 3 -1.11 4.46 -18.65
CA TYR A 3 -0.48 5.35 -17.71
C TYR A 3 1.01 4.97 -17.61
N THR A 4 1.87 5.71 -18.28
CA THR A 4 3.32 5.65 -18.02
C THR A 4 3.60 6.33 -16.69
N ASN A 5 3.70 5.54 -15.63
CA ASN A 5 4.07 6.04 -14.33
C ASN A 5 5.55 6.49 -14.38
N LYS A 6 5.82 7.78 -14.13
CA LYS A 6 7.16 8.35 -13.95
C LYS A 6 7.92 7.74 -12.75
N TYR A 7 7.24 7.05 -11.91
CA TYR A 7 7.81 6.27 -10.81
C TYR A 7 8.15 4.90 -11.38
N ASN A 8 9.38 4.51 -11.41
CA ASN A 8 9.93 3.25 -11.91
C ASN A 8 9.28 1.95 -11.36
N PHE A 9 7.99 1.94 -11.07
CA PHE A 9 7.15 0.78 -11.15
C PHE A 9 6.90 0.53 -12.64
N GLY A 10 7.85 -0.09 -13.31
CA GLY A 10 7.73 -0.41 -14.72
C GLY A 10 6.40 -1.11 -14.97
N THR A 11 5.50 -0.47 -15.73
CA THR A 11 4.14 -0.89 -16.01
C THR A 11 3.15 -0.73 -14.84
N ILE A 12 1.87 -0.48 -15.15
CA ILE A 12 0.74 -0.45 -14.19
C ILE A 12 0.82 -1.72 -13.36
N PRO A 13 0.87 -1.63 -12.02
CA PRO A 13 0.97 -2.82 -11.20
C PRO A 13 -0.21 -3.74 -11.48
N HIS A 14 0.10 -4.98 -11.78
CA HIS A 14 -0.92 -6.01 -11.94
C HIS A 14 -1.62 -6.21 -10.59
N ALA A 15 -2.92 -6.50 -10.62
CA ALA A 15 -3.68 -6.74 -9.40
C ALA A 15 -4.18 -8.19 -9.36
N TRP A 16 -4.00 -8.82 -8.19
CA TRP A 16 -4.58 -10.11 -7.89
C TRP A 16 -5.46 -10.01 -6.66
N ASN A 17 -6.71 -10.41 -6.80
CA ASN A 17 -7.68 -10.45 -5.70
C ASN A 17 -8.08 -11.90 -5.46
N PRO A 18 -7.40 -12.62 -4.56
CA PRO A 18 -7.69 -14.04 -4.28
C PRO A 18 -9.09 -14.23 -3.71
N TRP A 19 -9.67 -13.21 -3.11
CA TRP A 19 -11.05 -13.12 -2.59
C TRP A 19 -11.56 -11.69 -2.66
N ARG A 20 -12.83 -11.49 -2.32
CA ARG A 20 -13.50 -10.19 -2.33
C ARG A 20 -14.29 -9.96 -1.05
N GLY A 21 -14.56 -8.69 -0.76
CA GLY A 21 -15.29 -8.26 0.42
C GLY A 21 -14.35 -7.95 1.58
N CYS A 22 -14.79 -7.09 2.48
CA CYS A 22 -14.01 -6.64 3.62
C CYS A 22 -14.92 -6.13 4.72
N PHE A 23 -14.42 -6.10 5.96
CA PHE A 23 -15.10 -5.51 7.11
C PHE A 23 -14.35 -4.28 7.60
N GLN A 24 -15.10 -3.26 8.00
CA GLN A 24 -14.54 -2.00 8.50
C GLN A 24 -13.83 -2.20 9.84
N ILE A 25 -12.65 -1.59 10.00
CA ILE A 25 -11.87 -1.64 11.25
C ILE A 25 -11.24 -0.30 11.64
N SER A 26 -11.38 0.74 10.82
CA SER A 26 -10.85 2.06 11.13
C SER A 26 -11.65 3.17 10.43
N GLU A 27 -11.33 4.40 10.78
CA GLU A 27 -11.96 5.61 10.25
C GLU A 27 -11.81 5.72 8.73
N ALA A 28 -10.70 5.24 8.18
CA ALA A 28 -10.45 5.22 6.74
C ALA A 28 -11.35 4.24 5.97
N CYS A 29 -12.02 3.34 6.67
CA CYS A 29 -12.94 2.39 6.02
C CYS A 29 -14.34 3.00 5.76
N GLN A 30 -14.66 4.17 6.32
CA GLN A 30 -16.00 4.78 6.18
C GLN A 30 -16.35 5.10 4.72
N LEU A 31 -15.38 5.60 3.95
CA LEU A 31 -15.53 5.96 2.54
C LEU A 31 -14.68 5.05 1.64
N CYS A 32 -14.53 3.79 2.04
CA CYS A 32 -13.74 2.82 1.29
C CYS A 32 -14.40 2.49 -0.05
N TYR A 33 -13.58 2.41 -1.11
CA TYR A 33 -14.01 2.08 -2.47
C TYR A 33 -14.43 0.62 -2.68
N ILE A 34 -14.23 -0.25 -1.70
CA ILE A 34 -14.61 -1.66 -1.80
C ILE A 34 -16.13 -1.74 -1.85
N SER A 35 -16.68 -2.20 -2.98
CA SER A 35 -18.13 -2.29 -3.21
C SER A 35 -18.83 -3.33 -2.32
N GLU A 36 -18.08 -4.34 -1.89
CA GLU A 36 -18.55 -5.46 -1.04
C GLU A 36 -18.12 -5.26 0.41
N LEU A 37 -18.19 -4.00 0.90
CA LEU A 37 -17.84 -3.67 2.27
C LEU A 37 -18.87 -4.24 3.25
N ASN A 38 -18.41 -4.72 4.41
CA ASN A 38 -19.17 -5.44 5.44
C ASN A 38 -19.79 -6.76 4.95
N SER A 39 -19.18 -7.38 3.95
CA SER A 39 -19.50 -8.70 3.45
C SER A 39 -18.25 -9.44 3.01
N PHE A 40 -18.35 -10.73 2.78
CA PHE A 40 -17.27 -11.56 2.26
C PHE A 40 -17.81 -12.57 1.24
N SER A 41 -17.14 -12.68 0.11
CA SER A 41 -17.43 -13.68 -0.91
C SER A 41 -16.55 -14.91 -0.68
N TYR A 42 -17.15 -16.04 -0.34
CA TYR A 42 -16.47 -17.32 -0.11
C TYR A 42 -16.09 -18.00 -1.44
N VAL A 43 -15.38 -17.26 -2.30
CA VAL A 43 -14.88 -17.76 -3.59
C VAL A 43 -13.40 -17.42 -3.71
N TYR A 44 -12.56 -18.45 -3.83
CA TYR A 44 -11.14 -18.26 -4.11
C TYR A 44 -10.93 -18.04 -5.60
N SER A 45 -10.19 -17.00 -5.94
CA SER A 45 -9.78 -16.67 -7.31
C SER A 45 -8.28 -16.93 -7.48
N PRO A 46 -7.86 -17.95 -8.24
CA PRO A 46 -6.46 -18.22 -8.49
C PRO A 46 -5.79 -17.07 -9.25
N LEU A 47 -4.45 -17.02 -9.19
CA LEU A 47 -3.68 -16.08 -9.97
C LEU A 47 -3.90 -16.34 -11.48
N PRO A 48 -4.17 -15.29 -12.29
CA PRO A 48 -4.39 -15.46 -13.72
C PRO A 48 -3.21 -16.12 -14.42
N ASN A 49 -3.49 -17.05 -15.34
CA ASN A 49 -2.43 -17.75 -16.09
C ASN A 49 -1.52 -16.82 -16.89
N SER A 50 -2.03 -15.67 -17.34
CA SER A 50 -1.24 -14.64 -18.03
C SER A 50 -0.07 -14.11 -17.19
N PHE A 51 -0.13 -14.22 -15.85
CA PHE A 51 0.94 -13.75 -14.97
C PHE A 51 2.20 -14.63 -15.03
N LYS A 52 2.09 -15.87 -15.56
CA LYS A 52 3.25 -16.74 -15.79
C LYS A 52 4.27 -16.17 -16.79
N GLN A 53 3.82 -15.26 -17.66
CA GLN A 53 4.64 -14.67 -18.72
C GLN A 53 5.14 -13.27 -18.35
N LEU A 54 4.87 -12.79 -17.13
CA LEU A 54 5.33 -11.48 -16.69
C LEU A 54 6.85 -11.49 -16.48
N PRO A 55 7.51 -10.38 -16.86
CA PRO A 55 8.95 -10.22 -16.60
C PRO A 55 9.29 -10.35 -15.10
N THR A 56 10.48 -10.84 -14.80
CA THR A 56 11.02 -10.85 -13.44
C THR A 56 11.02 -9.45 -12.85
N GLY A 57 10.65 -9.32 -11.57
CA GLY A 57 10.52 -8.04 -10.88
C GLY A 57 9.18 -7.34 -11.10
N THR A 58 8.27 -7.90 -11.91
CA THR A 58 6.94 -7.31 -12.05
C THR A 58 6.20 -7.32 -10.71
N THR A 59 5.62 -6.16 -10.35
CA THR A 59 4.86 -6.00 -9.12
C THR A 59 3.41 -6.42 -9.27
N ILE A 60 2.91 -7.14 -8.28
CA ILE A 60 1.53 -7.59 -8.16
C ILE A 60 0.91 -7.00 -6.90
N LEU A 61 -0.08 -6.14 -7.04
CA LEU A 61 -0.87 -5.65 -5.90
C LEU A 61 -1.88 -6.71 -5.49
N VAL A 62 -1.84 -7.12 -4.22
CA VAL A 62 -2.66 -8.23 -3.71
C VAL A 62 -3.81 -7.69 -2.86
N SER A 63 -5.02 -8.23 -3.10
CA SER A 63 -6.23 -7.96 -2.31
C SER A 63 -6.70 -6.50 -2.33
N LEU A 64 -6.65 -5.82 -3.47
CA LEU A 64 -7.22 -4.47 -3.60
C LEU A 64 -8.74 -4.41 -3.36
N LYS A 65 -9.45 -5.54 -3.48
CA LYS A 65 -10.90 -5.67 -3.22
C LYS A 65 -11.22 -6.35 -1.89
N SER A 66 -10.23 -6.42 -0.99
CA SER A 66 -10.34 -7.03 0.33
C SER A 66 -9.15 -6.61 1.21
N ASP A 67 -8.90 -7.35 2.28
CA ASP A 67 -7.65 -7.34 3.06
C ASP A 67 -7.11 -8.77 3.08
N PHE A 68 -5.83 -8.96 2.77
CA PHE A 68 -5.21 -10.29 2.71
C PHE A 68 -5.27 -11.03 4.05
N PHE A 69 -5.26 -10.30 5.16
CA PHE A 69 -5.29 -10.86 6.51
C PHE A 69 -6.68 -10.85 7.14
N LEU A 70 -7.73 -10.75 6.32
CA LEU A 70 -9.12 -10.88 6.78
C LEU A 70 -9.34 -12.27 7.40
N LYS A 71 -10.07 -12.35 8.54
CA LYS A 71 -10.33 -13.60 9.26
C LYS A 71 -11.14 -14.59 8.41
N GLU A 72 -12.14 -14.11 7.71
CA GLU A 72 -13.01 -14.90 6.86
C GLU A 72 -12.25 -15.57 5.69
N ALA A 73 -11.08 -15.02 5.33
CA ALA A 73 -10.21 -15.56 4.29
C ALA A 73 -9.21 -16.62 4.79
N ASP A 74 -9.20 -16.96 6.08
CA ASP A 74 -8.24 -17.93 6.64
C ASP A 74 -8.32 -19.29 5.95
N ILE A 75 -9.52 -19.71 5.52
CA ILE A 75 -9.74 -20.97 4.80
C ILE A 75 -9.04 -21.03 3.42
N TYR A 76 -8.71 -19.89 2.82
CA TYR A 76 -8.06 -19.79 1.50
C TYR A 76 -6.61 -19.34 1.59
N ARG A 77 -6.13 -18.91 2.75
CA ARG A 77 -4.83 -18.24 2.89
C ARG A 77 -3.67 -19.12 2.50
N ASN A 78 -3.68 -20.40 2.88
CA ASN A 78 -2.62 -21.33 2.50
C ASN A 78 -2.53 -21.47 0.97
N ALA A 79 -3.67 -21.59 0.27
CA ALA A 79 -3.69 -21.64 -1.19
C ALA A 79 -3.14 -20.36 -1.83
N ALA A 80 -3.36 -19.21 -1.20
CA ALA A 80 -2.79 -17.94 -1.66
C ALA A 80 -1.27 -17.88 -1.42
N TRP A 81 -0.78 -18.33 -0.26
CA TRP A 81 0.67 -18.45 -0.01
C TRP A 81 1.34 -19.43 -0.96
N ASP A 82 0.71 -20.58 -1.24
CA ASP A 82 1.20 -21.55 -2.22
C ASP A 82 1.28 -20.95 -3.63
N THR A 83 0.36 -20.06 -3.96
CA THR A 83 0.39 -19.31 -5.22
C THR A 83 1.59 -18.38 -5.26
N ILE A 84 1.81 -17.56 -4.23
CA ILE A 84 2.95 -16.62 -4.14
C ILE A 84 4.28 -17.38 -4.22
N ARG A 85 4.41 -18.51 -3.52
CA ARG A 85 5.60 -19.36 -3.51
C ARG A 85 6.00 -19.90 -4.91
N LYS A 86 4.99 -20.13 -5.78
CA LYS A 86 5.22 -20.61 -7.16
C LYS A 86 5.78 -19.55 -8.11
N TYR A 87 5.75 -18.27 -7.72
CA TYR A 87 6.19 -17.15 -8.54
C TYR A 87 7.27 -16.31 -7.83
N PRO A 88 8.45 -16.90 -7.53
CA PRO A 88 9.52 -16.21 -6.82
C PRO A 88 10.16 -15.08 -7.62
N ASN A 89 9.88 -14.99 -8.92
CA ASN A 89 10.32 -13.95 -9.82
C ASN A 89 9.40 -12.71 -9.85
N LEU A 90 8.20 -12.78 -9.26
CA LEU A 90 7.26 -11.66 -9.17
C LEU A 90 7.28 -11.08 -7.75
N ILE A 91 7.06 -9.78 -7.61
CA ILE A 91 7.00 -9.09 -6.31
C ILE A 91 5.54 -8.90 -5.92
N PHE A 92 5.15 -9.44 -4.78
CA PHE A 92 3.79 -9.34 -4.25
C PHE A 92 3.72 -8.28 -3.17
N ILE A 93 2.93 -7.22 -3.41
CA ILE A 93 2.71 -6.11 -2.49
C ILE A 93 1.35 -6.31 -1.81
N ILE A 94 1.37 -6.56 -0.51
CA ILE A 94 0.19 -6.87 0.30
C ILE A 94 -0.09 -5.70 1.24
N ILE A 95 -1.13 -4.92 0.95
CA ILE A 95 -1.55 -3.78 1.76
C ILE A 95 -2.57 -4.27 2.80
N THR A 96 -2.36 -3.93 4.07
CA THR A 96 -3.24 -4.36 5.15
C THR A 96 -3.46 -3.32 6.24
N LYS A 97 -4.66 -3.33 6.80
CA LYS A 97 -5.02 -2.66 8.06
C LYS A 97 -4.99 -3.62 9.27
N ARG A 98 -4.77 -4.92 9.02
CA ARG A 98 -4.82 -6.01 10.01
C ARG A 98 -3.42 -6.54 10.35
N ILE A 99 -2.50 -5.62 10.65
CA ILE A 99 -1.10 -5.98 10.93
C ILE A 99 -0.97 -6.89 12.17
N ASP A 100 -1.89 -6.79 13.11
CA ASP A 100 -2.02 -7.64 14.30
C ASP A 100 -2.20 -9.12 13.97
N ARG A 101 -2.80 -9.42 12.82
CA ARG A 101 -3.04 -10.80 12.38
C ARG A 101 -1.88 -11.41 11.61
N VAL A 102 -0.99 -10.59 11.04
CA VAL A 102 0.05 -11.04 10.09
C VAL A 102 0.85 -12.19 10.67
N LYS A 103 1.37 -12.05 11.88
CA LYS A 103 2.23 -13.08 12.52
C LYS A 103 1.60 -14.48 12.51
N ASN A 104 0.30 -14.56 12.81
CA ASN A 104 -0.44 -15.83 12.90
C ASN A 104 -0.94 -16.35 11.55
N CYS A 105 -0.72 -15.58 10.49
CA CYS A 105 -1.18 -15.87 9.12
C CYS A 105 -0.03 -16.16 8.16
N LEU A 106 1.22 -16.10 8.63
CA LEU A 106 2.40 -16.44 7.83
C LEU A 106 2.47 -17.96 7.63
N PRO A 107 2.97 -18.46 6.47
CA PRO A 107 3.16 -19.89 6.26
C PRO A 107 4.31 -20.43 7.09
N GLU A 108 4.33 -21.74 7.35
CA GLU A 108 5.33 -22.40 8.21
C GLU A 108 6.77 -22.21 7.72
N ASP A 109 6.98 -22.16 6.41
CA ASP A 109 8.29 -21.95 5.76
C ASP A 109 8.67 -20.46 5.58
N TRP A 110 7.98 -19.55 6.24
CA TRP A 110 8.21 -18.10 6.11
C TRP A 110 9.62 -17.68 6.54
N GLY A 111 10.17 -18.29 7.60
CA GLY A 111 11.46 -17.94 8.17
C GLY A 111 11.53 -16.47 8.61
N ASP A 112 12.56 -15.76 8.15
CA ASP A 112 12.78 -14.33 8.37
C ASP A 112 12.18 -13.44 7.28
N GLY A 113 11.39 -14.01 6.36
CA GLY A 113 10.67 -13.33 5.30
C GLY A 113 11.07 -13.80 3.90
N TRP A 114 10.11 -13.70 2.98
CA TRP A 114 10.35 -13.96 1.55
C TRP A 114 10.76 -12.66 0.84
N GLU A 115 11.83 -12.72 0.04
CA GLU A 115 12.38 -11.58 -0.72
C GLU A 115 11.39 -10.95 -1.71
N ASN A 116 10.43 -11.72 -2.17
CA ASN A 116 9.45 -11.29 -3.16
C ASN A 116 8.11 -10.86 -2.54
N VAL A 117 8.05 -10.66 -1.22
CA VAL A 117 6.83 -10.23 -0.54
C VAL A 117 7.08 -8.95 0.25
N VAL A 118 6.29 -7.94 -0.04
CA VAL A 118 6.24 -6.67 0.70
C VAL A 118 4.96 -6.61 1.51
N ILE A 119 5.07 -6.42 2.82
CA ILE A 119 3.92 -6.11 3.66
C ILE A 119 3.86 -4.59 3.86
N VAL A 120 2.74 -4.02 3.44
CA VAL A 120 2.45 -2.59 3.56
C VAL A 120 1.42 -2.37 4.66
N CYS A 121 1.85 -1.75 5.75
CA CYS A 121 0.97 -1.42 6.86
C CYS A 121 0.32 -0.05 6.64
N THR A 122 -1.00 0.03 6.74
CA THR A 122 -1.68 1.33 6.63
C THR A 122 -1.65 2.09 7.96
N ALA A 123 -1.39 3.39 7.88
CA ALA A 123 -1.36 4.33 8.99
C ALA A 123 -2.04 5.65 8.55
N GLU A 124 -3.35 5.69 8.61
CA GLU A 124 -4.16 6.80 8.09
C GLU A 124 -4.23 8.02 9.02
N ASN A 125 -3.88 7.86 10.29
CA ASN A 125 -3.78 8.89 11.33
C ASN A 125 -2.75 8.50 12.39
N GLN A 126 -2.43 9.39 13.34
CA GLN A 126 -1.41 9.14 14.37
C GLN A 126 -1.77 7.95 15.25
N LYS A 127 -3.05 7.84 15.65
CA LYS A 127 -3.53 6.71 16.46
C LYS A 127 -3.23 5.38 15.77
N ARG A 128 -3.53 5.25 14.48
CA ARG A 128 -3.29 4.01 13.73
C ARG A 128 -1.80 3.76 13.48
N ALA A 129 -1.00 4.81 13.31
CA ALA A 129 0.45 4.69 13.27
C ALA A 129 0.99 4.10 14.59
N ASP A 130 0.57 4.66 15.74
CA ASP A 130 1.04 4.22 17.06
C ASP A 130 0.57 2.81 17.44
N GLU A 131 -0.62 2.40 16.99
CA GLU A 131 -1.14 1.04 17.20
C GLU A 131 -0.45 0.00 16.30
N ARG A 132 -0.17 0.32 15.05
CA ARG A 132 0.18 -0.68 14.03
C ARG A 132 1.67 -0.75 13.70
N LEU A 133 2.38 0.37 13.71
CA LEU A 133 3.78 0.36 13.29
C LEU A 133 4.71 -0.39 14.25
N PRO A 134 4.53 -0.37 15.58
CA PRO A 134 5.30 -1.26 16.45
C PRO A 134 5.12 -2.74 16.10
N LEU A 135 3.90 -3.16 15.73
CA LEU A 135 3.63 -4.52 15.29
C LEU A 135 4.35 -4.83 13.96
N LEU A 136 4.24 -3.93 12.97
CA LEU A 136 4.96 -4.07 11.70
C LEU A 136 6.47 -4.28 11.92
N LEU A 137 7.07 -3.45 12.77
CA LEU A 137 8.51 -3.49 13.04
C LEU A 137 8.95 -4.78 13.74
N SER A 138 8.07 -5.40 14.54
CA SER A 138 8.34 -6.67 15.23
C SER A 138 8.20 -7.92 14.35
N LEU A 139 7.63 -7.80 13.15
CA LEU A 139 7.41 -8.93 12.26
C LEU A 139 8.70 -9.35 11.54
N PRO A 140 8.91 -10.65 11.29
CA PRO A 140 10.02 -11.16 10.50
C PRO A 140 9.74 -10.94 8.99
N LEU A 141 9.95 -9.72 8.51
CA LEU A 141 9.69 -9.33 7.12
C LEU A 141 10.96 -8.75 6.52
N LYS A 142 11.28 -9.14 5.29
CA LYS A 142 12.39 -8.56 4.52
C LYS A 142 12.07 -7.12 4.09
N HIS A 143 10.84 -6.88 3.62
CA HIS A 143 10.40 -5.59 3.11
C HIS A 143 9.20 -5.07 3.91
N LYS A 144 9.38 -3.91 4.54
CA LYS A 144 8.38 -3.23 5.38
C LYS A 144 8.07 -1.86 4.81
N TRP A 145 6.85 -1.66 4.33
CA TRP A 145 6.41 -0.37 3.84
C TRP A 145 5.24 0.16 4.67
N VAL A 146 5.05 1.47 4.63
CA VAL A 146 3.93 2.17 5.28
C VAL A 146 3.10 2.88 4.23
N CYS A 147 1.78 2.81 4.36
CA CYS A 147 0.83 3.46 3.47
C CYS A 147 -0.10 4.38 4.27
N CYS A 148 0.04 5.69 4.09
CA CYS A 148 -0.85 6.69 4.65
C CYS A 148 -1.98 6.99 3.65
N THR A 149 -2.90 6.04 3.48
CA THR A 149 -3.96 6.09 2.47
C THR A 149 -5.33 5.69 3.04
N PRO A 150 -6.28 6.64 3.07
CA PRO A 150 -6.08 8.08 2.93
C PRO A 150 -5.31 8.69 4.12
N LEU A 151 -4.52 9.72 3.88
CA LEU A 151 -3.93 10.51 4.97
C LEU A 151 -5.00 11.46 5.52
N LEU A 152 -5.40 11.27 6.79
CA LEU A 152 -6.54 11.97 7.40
C LEU A 152 -6.15 13.10 8.33
N GLU A 153 -4.89 13.14 8.77
CA GLU A 153 -4.34 14.19 9.63
C GLU A 153 -2.82 14.29 9.49
N LYS A 154 -2.21 15.26 10.17
CA LYS A 154 -0.77 15.34 10.31
C LYS A 154 -0.28 14.17 11.18
N ILE A 155 0.72 13.43 10.69
CA ILE A 155 1.30 12.25 11.37
C ILE A 155 2.79 12.49 11.62
N ASP A 156 3.27 12.06 12.79
CA ASP A 156 4.70 11.95 13.08
C ASP A 156 5.14 10.48 13.07
N LEU A 157 5.94 10.13 12.07
CA LEU A 157 6.53 8.81 11.90
C LEU A 157 8.00 8.74 12.32
N THR A 158 8.58 9.84 12.82
CA THR A 158 10.03 9.99 13.06
C THR A 158 10.62 8.83 13.84
N LYS A 159 9.99 8.43 14.96
CA LYS A 159 10.48 7.33 15.80
C LYS A 159 10.47 5.96 15.13
N TYR A 160 9.54 5.74 14.19
CA TYR A 160 9.43 4.49 13.44
C TYR A 160 10.41 4.45 12.27
N LEU A 161 10.58 5.58 11.56
CA LEU A 161 11.54 5.71 10.47
C LEU A 161 12.98 5.61 10.96
N ALA A 162 13.27 6.12 12.18
CA ALA A 162 14.60 6.05 12.80
C ALA A 162 15.07 4.60 13.08
N THR A 163 14.18 3.61 13.05
CA THR A 163 14.57 2.18 13.18
C THR A 163 15.35 1.66 11.98
N GLY A 164 15.32 2.36 10.84
CA GLY A 164 15.93 1.92 9.59
C GLY A 164 15.28 0.71 8.93
N GLN A 165 14.15 0.21 9.45
CA GLN A 165 13.47 -0.98 8.93
C GLN A 165 12.40 -0.67 7.88
N ILE A 166 11.90 0.59 7.82
CA ILE A 166 10.90 1.02 6.85
C ILE A 166 11.62 1.53 5.62
N GLU A 167 11.29 0.98 4.46
CA GLU A 167 11.94 1.32 3.19
C GLU A 167 11.16 2.37 2.39
N HIS A 168 9.83 2.41 2.56
CA HIS A 168 8.94 3.25 1.76
C HIS A 168 7.74 3.74 2.56
N VAL A 169 7.39 5.00 2.36
CA VAL A 169 6.14 5.62 2.80
C VAL A 169 5.36 6.07 1.56
N GLU A 170 4.16 5.52 1.37
CA GLU A 170 3.22 5.94 0.33
C GLU A 170 2.14 6.82 0.93
N ILE A 171 1.81 7.92 0.28
CA ILE A 171 0.78 8.86 0.73
C ILE A 171 -0.25 9.03 -0.38
N ASN A 172 -1.54 9.00 0.00
CA ASN A 172 -2.63 9.33 -0.91
C ASN A 172 -3.77 10.04 -0.18
N GLY A 173 -4.48 10.92 -0.90
CA GLY A 173 -5.72 11.52 -0.42
C GLY A 173 -6.92 10.58 -0.56
N GLU A 174 -8.03 10.92 0.06
CA GLU A 174 -9.29 10.19 -0.06
C GLU A 174 -9.96 10.45 -1.40
N ARG A 175 -10.56 9.42 -1.99
CA ARG A 175 -11.28 9.53 -3.27
C ARG A 175 -12.77 9.40 -3.08
N SER A 176 -13.55 10.26 -3.77
CA SER A 176 -14.99 10.10 -3.90
C SER A 176 -15.32 9.11 -5.03
N TYR A 177 -16.17 8.16 -4.71
CA TYR A 177 -16.70 7.21 -5.69
C TYR A 177 -18.22 7.36 -5.91
N LYS A 178 -18.92 8.00 -4.96
CA LYS A 178 -20.39 8.13 -4.95
C LYS A 178 -20.86 9.56 -4.64
N GLY A 179 -19.96 10.56 -4.71
CA GLY A 179 -20.30 11.96 -4.40
C GLY A 179 -20.39 12.27 -2.91
N GLU A 180 -19.78 11.42 -2.06
CA GLU A 180 -19.71 11.64 -0.63
C GLU A 180 -18.88 12.89 -0.29
N GLN A 181 -19.08 13.43 0.91
CA GLN A 181 -18.23 14.49 1.45
C GLN A 181 -16.88 13.89 1.82
N ILE A 182 -15.85 14.19 1.02
CA ILE A 182 -14.49 13.68 1.15
C ILE A 182 -13.72 14.48 2.19
N ARG A 183 -12.96 13.77 3.03
CA ARG A 183 -12.02 14.39 3.98
C ARG A 183 -10.82 14.95 3.23
N PRO A 184 -10.41 16.20 3.50
CA PRO A 184 -9.36 16.85 2.74
C PRO A 184 -7.98 16.29 3.05
N LEU A 185 -7.15 16.15 2.00
CA LEU A 185 -5.69 16.05 2.16
C LEU A 185 -5.12 17.48 2.24
N LYS A 186 -4.30 17.78 3.25
CA LYS A 186 -3.56 19.05 3.31
C LYS A 186 -2.12 18.81 2.85
N ILE A 187 -1.66 19.58 1.87
CA ILE A 187 -0.29 19.47 1.34
C ILE A 187 0.75 19.74 2.42
N SER A 188 0.46 20.59 3.40
CA SER A 188 1.34 20.81 4.55
C SER A 188 1.63 19.54 5.36
N TRP A 189 0.66 18.60 5.45
CA TRP A 189 0.87 17.31 6.11
C TRP A 189 1.82 16.42 5.29
N VAL A 190 1.63 16.42 3.97
CA VAL A 190 2.46 15.65 3.03
C VAL A 190 3.91 16.15 3.05
N LYS A 191 4.12 17.47 3.01
CA LYS A 191 5.45 18.09 3.10
C LYS A 191 6.14 17.79 4.43
N ASN A 192 5.37 17.75 5.53
CA ASN A 192 5.90 17.37 6.83
C ASN A 192 6.38 15.90 6.83
N LEU A 193 5.59 14.96 6.30
CA LEU A 193 6.02 13.56 6.16
C LEU A 193 7.22 13.42 5.20
N ARG A 194 7.24 14.19 4.11
CA ARG A 194 8.40 14.23 3.21
C ARG A 194 9.68 14.59 3.95
N GLN A 195 9.65 15.61 4.80
CA GLN A 195 10.84 16.00 5.56
C GLN A 195 11.29 14.92 6.53
N GLN A 196 10.34 14.23 7.20
CA GLN A 196 10.65 13.09 8.06
C GLN A 196 11.32 11.95 7.27
N CYS A 197 10.81 11.63 6.08
CA CYS A 197 11.37 10.60 5.21
C CYS A 197 12.77 10.97 4.69
N ILE A 198 12.99 12.23 4.29
CA ILE A 198 14.32 12.73 3.89
C ILE A 198 15.31 12.57 5.04
N ASN A 199 14.95 13.02 6.24
CA ASN A 199 15.81 12.94 7.42
C ASN A 199 16.19 11.50 7.79
N ALA A 200 15.28 10.56 7.56
CA ALA A 200 15.50 9.14 7.80
C ALA A 200 16.06 8.37 6.58
N ASN A 201 16.28 9.05 5.45
CA ASN A 201 16.67 8.45 4.18
C ASN A 201 15.73 7.30 3.74
N VAL A 202 14.41 7.52 3.84
CA VAL A 202 13.34 6.60 3.46
C VAL A 202 12.63 7.13 2.23
N ARG A 203 12.37 6.26 1.24
CA ARG A 203 11.61 6.62 0.03
C ARG A 203 10.21 7.12 0.40
N LEU A 204 9.74 8.16 -0.31
CA LEU A 204 8.36 8.64 -0.20
C LEU A 204 7.75 8.83 -1.58
N SER A 205 6.50 8.41 -1.74
CA SER A 205 5.71 8.69 -2.94
C SER A 205 4.34 9.27 -2.58
N LEU A 206 3.93 10.29 -3.35
CA LEU A 206 2.57 10.79 -3.42
C LEU A 206 2.00 10.37 -4.77
N LEU A 207 1.07 9.42 -4.81
CA LEU A 207 0.53 8.91 -6.07
C LEU A 207 -0.68 9.73 -6.56
N TYR A 208 -1.51 10.21 -5.63
CA TYR A 208 -2.63 11.10 -5.94
C TYR A 208 -3.07 11.91 -4.72
N VAL A 209 -3.55 13.11 -4.99
CA VAL A 209 -3.97 14.06 -3.93
C VAL A 209 -5.38 13.80 -3.38
N GLY A 210 -6.12 12.84 -3.95
CA GLY A 210 -7.51 12.60 -3.57
C GLY A 210 -8.49 13.56 -4.24
N SER A 211 -9.78 13.43 -3.91
CA SER A 211 -10.84 14.25 -4.51
C SER A 211 -11.02 15.61 -3.83
N HIS A 212 -10.30 15.87 -2.75
CA HIS A 212 -10.30 17.16 -2.04
C HIS A 212 -8.89 17.39 -1.46
N CYS A 213 -8.18 18.36 -2.03
CA CYS A 213 -6.83 18.70 -1.58
C CYS A 213 -6.73 20.20 -1.27
N ILE A 214 -6.18 20.54 -0.11
CA ILE A 214 -5.93 21.92 0.33
C ILE A 214 -4.44 22.20 0.14
N LEU A 215 -4.12 23.19 -0.70
CA LEU A 215 -2.77 23.66 -0.96
C LEU A 215 -2.26 24.62 0.15
N GLU A 216 -1.02 25.04 0.08
CA GLU A 216 -0.41 25.90 1.11
C GLU A 216 -0.98 27.31 1.15
N ASP A 217 -1.42 27.82 0.02
CA ASP A 217 -2.11 29.12 -0.12
C ASP A 217 -3.60 29.04 0.26
N ASN A 218 -4.06 27.91 0.82
CA ASN A 218 -5.43 27.56 1.12
C ASN A 218 -6.34 27.43 -0.10
N SER A 219 -5.82 27.47 -1.30
CA SER A 219 -6.60 27.10 -2.49
C SER A 219 -6.97 25.62 -2.43
N VAL A 220 -8.11 25.27 -3.05
CA VAL A 220 -8.67 23.93 -2.98
C VAL A 220 -8.69 23.31 -4.37
N ILE A 221 -8.10 22.14 -4.49
CA ILE A 221 -8.29 21.27 -5.64
C ILE A 221 -9.41 20.31 -5.29
N SER A 222 -10.54 20.44 -5.98
CA SER A 222 -11.70 19.57 -5.81
C SER A 222 -12.14 19.10 -7.18
N ASP A 223 -11.93 17.82 -7.47
CA ASP A 223 -12.33 17.23 -8.73
C ASP A 223 -12.80 15.79 -8.55
N LYS A 224 -13.77 15.40 -9.40
CA LYS A 224 -14.32 14.04 -9.45
C LYS A 224 -13.56 13.13 -10.44
N CYS A 225 -12.65 13.68 -11.24
CA CYS A 225 -11.89 12.93 -12.23
C CYS A 225 -10.61 12.31 -11.62
N MET A 226 -10.53 10.99 -11.59
CA MET A 226 -9.40 10.27 -10.99
C MET A 226 -8.06 10.47 -11.72
N CYS A 227 -8.08 10.76 -13.03
CA CYS A 227 -6.85 10.96 -13.81
C CYS A 227 -6.14 12.27 -13.47
N TYR A 228 -6.89 13.31 -13.17
CA TYR A 228 -6.35 14.64 -12.83
C TYR A 228 -5.56 14.63 -11.51
N HIS A 229 -5.94 13.79 -10.56
CA HIS A 229 -5.36 13.78 -9.22
C HIS A 229 -3.91 13.26 -9.17
N SER A 230 -3.53 12.36 -10.07
CA SER A 230 -2.13 11.89 -10.19
C SER A 230 -1.26 12.93 -10.90
N GLU A 231 -1.78 13.62 -11.93
CA GLU A 231 -1.09 14.71 -12.62
C GLU A 231 -0.79 15.87 -11.65
N VAL A 232 -1.73 16.19 -10.78
CA VAL A 232 -1.51 17.19 -9.71
C VAL A 232 -0.43 16.73 -8.74
N ALA A 233 -0.46 15.46 -8.29
CA ALA A 233 0.56 14.93 -7.40
C ALA A 233 1.96 15.01 -8.04
N ASP A 234 2.08 14.69 -9.33
CA ASP A 234 3.31 14.81 -10.09
C ASP A 234 3.80 16.26 -10.20
N SER A 235 2.87 17.22 -10.43
CA SER A 235 3.21 18.65 -10.56
C SER A 235 3.71 19.28 -9.27
N LEU A 236 3.37 18.72 -8.12
CA LEU A 236 3.82 19.20 -6.81
C LEU A 236 5.27 18.79 -6.47
N ASP A 237 5.86 17.88 -7.22
CA ASP A 237 7.25 17.39 -7.04
C ASP A 237 7.59 17.03 -5.57
N ILE A 238 6.66 16.37 -4.89
CA ILE A 238 6.79 16.04 -3.46
C ILE A 238 7.51 14.73 -3.23
N SER A 239 7.44 13.79 -4.17
CA SER A 239 8.03 12.47 -4.01
C SER A 239 9.54 12.55 -3.74
N TYR A 240 10.03 11.68 -2.86
CA TYR A 240 11.44 11.54 -2.55
C TYR A 240 11.88 10.14 -2.98
N TYR A 241 12.65 10.09 -4.05
CA TYR A 241 13.10 8.83 -4.64
C TYR A 241 14.33 8.28 -3.92
N LYS A 242 14.27 7.02 -3.54
CA LYS A 242 15.38 6.21 -3.08
C LYS A 242 15.23 4.80 -3.65
N PRO A 243 16.25 4.20 -4.25
CA PRO A 243 16.19 2.83 -4.75
C PRO A 243 15.89 1.83 -3.61
N ILE A 244 15.04 0.84 -3.90
CA ILE A 244 14.79 -0.33 -3.04
C ILE A 244 15.25 -1.56 -3.81
N SER A 245 16.04 -2.42 -3.19
CA SER A 245 16.61 -3.60 -3.82
C SER A 245 15.86 -4.87 -3.38
N PHE A 246 15.52 -5.71 -4.35
CA PHE A 246 14.94 -7.02 -4.14
C PHE A 246 15.91 -8.08 -4.67
N LYS A 247 16.30 -9.03 -3.82
CA LYS A 247 17.15 -10.17 -4.18
C LYS A 247 16.29 -11.35 -4.63
N LEU A 248 15.80 -11.29 -5.86
CA LEU A 248 15.02 -12.38 -6.44
C LEU A 248 15.95 -13.53 -6.86
N LYS A 249 15.36 -14.74 -6.98
CA LYS A 249 16.13 -15.99 -7.17
C LYS A 249 17.19 -15.94 -8.28
N ASP A 250 16.91 -15.23 -9.36
CA ASP A 250 17.78 -15.22 -10.56
C ASP A 250 18.45 -13.86 -10.82
N GLN A 251 18.07 -12.80 -10.11
CA GLN A 251 18.65 -11.45 -10.28
C GLN A 251 18.24 -10.46 -9.18
N ASP A 252 19.06 -9.45 -8.96
CA ASP A 252 18.72 -8.31 -8.12
C ASP A 252 17.90 -7.29 -8.94
N ILE A 253 16.77 -6.88 -8.38
CA ILE A 253 15.91 -5.84 -8.95
C ILE A 253 16.01 -4.59 -8.11
N ILE A 254 16.24 -3.45 -8.76
CA ILE A 254 16.28 -2.12 -8.12
C ILE A 254 15.03 -1.33 -8.51
N TYR A 255 14.30 -0.85 -7.52
CA TYR A 255 13.11 -0.03 -7.64
C TYR A 255 13.32 1.42 -7.23
#